data_bf5b20439375a1688f648ed63ae0554e
#
_entry.id   bf5b20439375a1688f648ed63ae0554e
#
_cell.length_a   1.000
_cell.length_b   1.000
_cell.length_c   1.000
_cell.angle_alpha   90.00
_cell.angle_beta   90.00
_cell.angle_gamma   90.00
#
_symmetry.space_group_name_H-M   'P 1'
#
loop_
_entity.id
_entity.type
_entity.pdbx_description
1 polymer ?
#
loop_
_entity_poly.entity_id
_entity_poly.type
_entity_poly.pdbx_seq_one_letter_code
_entity_poly.pdbx_strand_id
1 'polypeptide(L)'
;MNIIARAAVALYDGSASAPVFPAKPDRPDDEAGAYLSAVAEKLMGSDGTRTTCVESGGAQEELLRQFLSRPFMEAADMLLRAMDDAMQTLEIPREGFDLAVFAFDRDNEPHLCVALLPYRQAVVHQVESTGEEGAMLTRLQAHGTVLPPPGAKGVAGFVVNLSTGDIRLRDTQVLTNVGNRALFGEALFAMAPTRTTKEAVAAVTEMLEQAAPPDMPPQELRPAVKRAMSKSIEEKGVIDVEDVAGEVFRSDPEREAIIEQVGRQMREEALEPVIPVENRRVVAQLQRVKIRTDNGVSITLPRELADDESSFAVVNNDDGTISIIISRVQTLKTE
;
A
#
# COMPACT_ATOMS: atom_id res chain seq x y z
N MET A 1 12.69 -11.61 5.88
CA MET A 1 12.30 -12.26 4.62
C MET A 1 11.39 -13.42 4.99
N ASN A 2 10.17 -13.41 4.46
CA ASN A 2 9.19 -14.46 4.77
C ASN A 2 9.55 -15.75 4.02
N ILE A 3 9.45 -16.88 4.68
CA ILE A 3 9.70 -18.17 4.04
C ILE A 3 8.37 -18.67 3.46
N ILE A 4 8.28 -18.74 2.13
CA ILE A 4 7.10 -19.25 1.44
C ILE A 4 7.08 -20.77 1.58
N ALA A 5 6.11 -21.27 2.34
CA ALA A 5 6.01 -22.70 2.61
C ALA A 5 5.36 -23.46 1.46
N ARG A 6 4.33 -22.89 0.82
CA ARG A 6 3.54 -23.48 -0.26
C ARG A 6 2.96 -22.40 -1.14
N ALA A 7 2.87 -22.68 -2.45
CA ALA A 7 2.23 -21.82 -3.43
C ALA A 7 1.35 -22.66 -4.38
N ALA A 8 0.30 -22.03 -4.90
CA ALA A 8 -0.56 -22.53 -5.97
C ALA A 8 -0.80 -21.38 -6.93
N VAL A 9 -0.51 -21.57 -8.22
CA VAL A 9 -0.60 -20.51 -9.23
C VAL A 9 -1.51 -20.97 -10.36
N ALA A 10 -2.55 -20.20 -10.64
CA ALA A 10 -3.39 -20.38 -11.82
C ALA A 10 -2.93 -19.41 -12.92
N LEU A 11 -2.77 -19.94 -14.14
CA LEU A 11 -2.22 -19.21 -15.28
C LEU A 11 -3.34 -18.75 -16.21
N TYR A 12 -3.33 -17.47 -16.54
CA TYR A 12 -4.27 -16.82 -17.45
C TYR A 12 -3.49 -16.16 -18.61
N ASP A 13 -2.79 -16.98 -19.38
CA ASP A 13 -1.87 -16.49 -20.42
C ASP A 13 -2.54 -16.17 -21.77
N GLY A 14 -3.84 -16.49 -21.91
CA GLY A 14 -4.60 -16.27 -23.14
C GLY A 14 -4.26 -17.25 -24.28
N SER A 15 -3.27 -18.11 -24.11
CA SER A 15 -2.89 -19.13 -25.11
C SER A 15 -3.81 -20.35 -25.09
N ALA A 16 -4.44 -20.61 -23.97
CA ALA A 16 -5.41 -21.68 -23.75
C ALA A 16 -6.85 -21.13 -23.74
N SER A 17 -7.81 -21.97 -24.15
CA SER A 17 -9.25 -21.62 -24.12
C SER A 17 -9.80 -21.47 -22.70
N ALA A 18 -9.07 -21.91 -21.69
CA ALA A 18 -9.42 -21.84 -20.27
C ALA A 18 -8.15 -21.67 -19.43
N PRO A 19 -8.26 -21.08 -18.24
CA PRO A 19 -7.15 -20.97 -17.30
C PRO A 19 -6.57 -22.34 -16.91
N VAL A 20 -5.27 -22.39 -16.68
CA VAL A 20 -4.58 -23.59 -16.22
C VAL A 20 -4.48 -23.55 -14.70
N PHE A 21 -5.18 -24.46 -14.02
CA PHE A 21 -5.13 -24.60 -12.57
C PHE A 21 -4.06 -25.58 -12.11
N PRO A 22 -3.38 -25.31 -10.98
CA PRO A 22 -2.34 -26.18 -10.46
C PRO A 22 -2.95 -27.49 -9.91
N ALA A 23 -2.35 -28.63 -10.30
CA ALA A 23 -2.77 -29.94 -9.77
C ALA A 23 -2.09 -30.30 -8.43
N LYS A 24 -0.99 -29.63 -8.11
CA LYS A 24 -0.19 -29.85 -6.89
C LYS A 24 0.33 -28.51 -6.36
N PRO A 25 0.54 -28.39 -5.03
CA PRO A 25 1.20 -27.22 -4.49
C PRO A 25 2.66 -27.22 -4.96
N ASP A 26 3.14 -26.07 -5.36
CA ASP A 26 4.54 -25.88 -5.61
C ASP A 26 5.23 -25.52 -4.28
N ARG A 27 6.43 -26.03 -4.07
CA ARG A 27 7.38 -25.50 -3.11
C ARG A 27 8.36 -24.66 -3.88
N PRO A 28 8.16 -23.32 -3.89
CA PRO A 28 8.99 -22.45 -4.70
C PRO A 28 10.48 -22.66 -4.37
N ASP A 29 11.33 -22.62 -5.38
CA ASP A 29 12.78 -22.52 -5.18
C ASP A 29 13.13 -21.19 -4.50
N ASP A 30 14.41 -21.00 -4.16
CA ASP A 30 14.85 -19.82 -3.41
C ASP A 30 14.55 -18.51 -4.16
N GLU A 31 14.64 -18.49 -5.49
CA GLU A 31 14.38 -17.30 -6.31
C GLU A 31 12.88 -17.00 -6.41
N ALA A 32 12.06 -18.00 -6.71
CA ALA A 32 10.61 -17.86 -6.75
C ALA A 32 10.03 -17.54 -5.37
N GLY A 33 10.55 -18.17 -4.31
CA GLY A 33 10.20 -17.87 -2.93
C GLY A 33 10.55 -16.44 -2.53
N ALA A 34 11.72 -15.95 -2.91
CA ALA A 34 12.13 -14.56 -2.70
C ALA A 34 11.23 -13.58 -3.43
N TYR A 35 10.85 -13.89 -4.67
CA TYR A 35 9.92 -13.09 -5.46
C TYR A 35 8.54 -12.99 -4.79
N LEU A 36 7.92 -14.12 -4.41
CA LEU A 36 6.62 -14.14 -3.74
C LEU A 36 6.66 -13.43 -2.38
N SER A 37 7.74 -13.62 -1.60
CA SER A 37 7.96 -12.87 -0.36
C SER A 37 7.98 -11.35 -0.60
N ALA A 38 8.67 -10.89 -1.63
CA ALA A 38 8.71 -9.48 -1.98
C ALA A 38 7.34 -8.96 -2.47
N VAL A 39 6.54 -9.79 -3.17
CA VAL A 39 5.15 -9.47 -3.52
C VAL A 39 4.31 -9.26 -2.25
N ALA A 40 4.35 -10.21 -1.30
CA ALA A 40 3.62 -10.09 -0.04
C ALA A 40 4.00 -8.82 0.73
N GLU A 41 5.30 -8.52 0.85
CA GLU A 41 5.78 -7.29 1.51
C GLU A 41 5.27 -6.02 0.84
N LYS A 42 5.17 -6.01 -0.50
CA LYS A 42 4.63 -4.87 -1.23
C LYS A 42 3.11 -4.72 -1.08
N LEU A 43 2.38 -5.83 -1.03
CA LEU A 43 0.95 -5.81 -0.75
C LEU A 43 0.65 -5.31 0.67
N MET A 44 1.49 -5.65 1.65
CA MET A 44 1.33 -5.22 3.04
C MET A 44 1.73 -3.76 3.30
N GLY A 45 2.77 -3.26 2.64
CA GLY A 45 3.43 -2.00 3.01
C GLY A 45 3.50 -0.93 1.92
N SER A 46 2.68 -0.96 0.85
CA SER A 46 2.68 0.08 -0.19
C SER A 46 1.73 1.23 0.13
N ASP A 47 1.95 2.39 -0.51
CA ASP A 47 1.12 3.60 -0.35
C ASP A 47 -0.36 3.40 -0.71
N GLY A 48 -0.68 2.38 -1.53
CA GLY A 48 -2.03 2.02 -1.93
C GLY A 48 -2.64 0.86 -1.13
N THR A 49 -1.96 0.40 -0.07
CA THR A 49 -2.47 -0.68 0.77
C THR A 49 -3.53 -0.14 1.74
N ARG A 50 -4.66 -0.83 1.79
CA ARG A 50 -5.78 -0.55 2.69
C ARG A 50 -5.84 -1.63 3.75
N THR A 51 -6.33 -1.28 4.93
CA THR A 51 -6.57 -2.24 6.00
C THR A 51 -8.06 -2.57 6.04
N THR A 52 -8.39 -3.82 6.25
CA THR A 52 -9.74 -4.28 6.56
C THR A 52 -9.64 -5.53 7.44
N CYS A 53 -10.73 -6.00 7.95
CA CYS A 53 -10.79 -7.26 8.69
C CYS A 53 -11.88 -8.15 8.10
N VAL A 54 -11.80 -9.43 8.44
CA VAL A 54 -12.83 -10.40 8.07
C VAL A 54 -14.09 -10.12 8.88
N GLU A 55 -15.19 -9.87 8.20
CA GLU A 55 -16.49 -9.70 8.86
C GLU A 55 -17.02 -11.05 9.37
N SER A 56 -17.42 -11.08 10.63
CA SER A 56 -18.00 -12.27 11.24
C SER A 56 -19.32 -12.65 10.56
N GLY A 57 -19.44 -13.93 10.18
CA GLY A 57 -20.61 -14.47 9.48
C GLY A 57 -20.63 -14.23 7.97
N GLY A 58 -19.60 -13.58 7.40
CA GLY A 58 -19.48 -13.34 5.96
C GLY A 58 -18.87 -14.51 5.20
N ALA A 59 -18.97 -14.46 3.86
CA ALA A 59 -18.34 -15.45 2.96
C ALA A 59 -16.81 -15.51 3.13
N GLN A 60 -16.20 -14.41 3.55
CA GLN A 60 -14.78 -14.30 3.80
C GLN A 60 -14.34 -15.12 5.02
N GLU A 61 -15.12 -15.12 6.10
CA GLU A 61 -14.84 -15.94 7.29
C GLU A 61 -14.91 -17.42 6.94
N GLU A 62 -15.91 -17.84 6.16
CA GLU A 62 -16.04 -19.23 5.72
C GLU A 62 -14.84 -19.64 4.85
N LEU A 63 -14.38 -18.77 3.97
CA LEU A 63 -13.24 -19.02 3.10
C LEU A 63 -11.93 -19.16 3.91
N LEU A 64 -11.69 -18.31 4.90
CA LEU A 64 -10.57 -18.43 5.83
C LEU A 64 -10.65 -19.70 6.69
N ARG A 65 -11.84 -20.05 7.18
CA ARG A 65 -12.07 -21.30 7.92
C ARG A 65 -11.71 -22.51 7.09
N GLN A 66 -11.98 -22.50 5.79
CA GLN A 66 -11.59 -23.57 4.88
C GLN A 66 -10.07 -23.70 4.77
N PHE A 67 -9.33 -22.58 4.68
CA PHE A 67 -7.85 -22.60 4.68
C PHE A 67 -7.26 -23.16 5.99
N LEU A 68 -7.91 -22.91 7.12
CA LEU A 68 -7.46 -23.42 8.43
C LEU A 68 -7.81 -24.90 8.66
N SER A 69 -8.87 -25.39 8.02
CA SER A 69 -9.40 -26.74 8.26
C SER A 69 -9.06 -27.78 7.18
N ARG A 70 -8.57 -27.34 6.01
CA ARG A 70 -8.30 -28.23 4.87
C ARG A 70 -6.82 -28.26 4.51
N PRO A 71 -6.36 -29.29 3.76
CA PRO A 71 -5.06 -29.24 3.13
C PRO A 71 -4.92 -28.01 2.24
N PHE A 72 -3.78 -27.34 2.28
CA PHE A 72 -3.53 -26.09 1.57
C PHE A 72 -3.96 -26.13 0.09
N MET A 73 -3.61 -27.22 -0.63
CA MET A 73 -3.91 -27.33 -2.06
C MET A 73 -5.41 -27.39 -2.36
N GLU A 74 -6.17 -28.10 -1.54
CA GLU A 74 -7.62 -28.19 -1.68
C GLU A 74 -8.28 -26.82 -1.48
N ALA A 75 -7.88 -26.11 -0.43
CA ALA A 75 -8.39 -24.77 -0.15
C ALA A 75 -7.96 -23.74 -1.22
N ALA A 76 -6.71 -23.81 -1.72
CA ALA A 76 -6.22 -22.94 -2.76
C ALA A 76 -6.93 -23.19 -4.11
N ASP A 77 -7.15 -24.44 -4.52
CA ASP A 77 -7.91 -24.77 -5.73
C ASP A 77 -9.35 -24.28 -5.66
N MET A 78 -10.02 -24.49 -4.52
CA MET A 78 -11.37 -23.96 -4.30
C MET A 78 -11.41 -22.43 -4.43
N LEU A 79 -10.46 -21.73 -3.83
CA LEU A 79 -10.39 -20.27 -3.89
C LEU A 79 -10.15 -19.78 -5.32
N LEU A 80 -9.15 -20.35 -6.01
CA LEU A 80 -8.82 -19.98 -7.38
C LEU A 80 -10.01 -20.20 -8.34
N ARG A 81 -10.74 -21.30 -8.19
CA ARG A 81 -11.94 -21.57 -8.99
C ARG A 81 -13.08 -20.63 -8.66
N ALA A 82 -13.32 -20.35 -7.38
CA ALA A 82 -14.34 -19.37 -6.98
C ALA A 82 -14.04 -17.97 -7.55
N MET A 83 -12.77 -17.59 -7.59
CA MET A 83 -12.35 -16.33 -8.21
C MET A 83 -12.54 -16.35 -9.74
N ASP A 84 -12.23 -17.47 -10.41
CA ASP A 84 -12.45 -17.63 -11.85
C ASP A 84 -13.94 -17.55 -12.19
N ASP A 85 -14.80 -18.25 -11.47
CA ASP A 85 -16.26 -18.24 -11.63
C ASP A 85 -16.83 -16.83 -11.42
N ALA A 86 -16.34 -16.09 -10.41
CA ALA A 86 -16.74 -14.71 -10.17
C ALA A 86 -16.28 -13.77 -11.28
N MET A 87 -15.05 -13.90 -11.76
CA MET A 87 -14.55 -13.13 -12.91
C MET A 87 -15.34 -13.40 -14.17
N GLN A 88 -15.71 -14.65 -14.41
CA GLN A 88 -16.55 -15.03 -15.54
C GLN A 88 -17.95 -14.41 -15.44
N THR A 89 -18.58 -14.50 -14.28
CA THR A 89 -19.92 -13.94 -14.01
C THR A 89 -19.96 -12.43 -14.19
N LEU A 90 -18.88 -11.74 -13.82
CA LEU A 90 -18.74 -10.28 -13.92
C LEU A 90 -18.14 -9.81 -15.26
N GLU A 91 -17.87 -10.74 -16.19
CA GLU A 91 -17.25 -10.47 -17.50
C GLU A 91 -15.90 -9.77 -17.39
N ILE A 92 -15.11 -10.08 -16.35
CA ILE A 92 -13.76 -9.56 -16.18
C ILE A 92 -12.82 -10.29 -17.15
N PRO A 93 -11.98 -9.59 -17.91
CA PRO A 93 -10.98 -10.23 -18.78
C PRO A 93 -10.10 -11.21 -18.03
N ARG A 94 -9.99 -12.44 -18.53
CA ARG A 94 -9.27 -13.56 -17.90
C ARG A 94 -8.02 -13.93 -18.70
N GLU A 95 -7.20 -12.92 -18.99
CA GLU A 95 -5.97 -13.10 -19.78
C GLU A 95 -4.89 -12.10 -19.37
N GLY A 96 -3.64 -12.49 -19.54
CA GLY A 96 -2.51 -11.61 -19.32
C GLY A 96 -2.04 -11.47 -17.86
N PHE A 97 -2.35 -12.45 -17.00
CA PHE A 97 -1.91 -12.45 -15.60
C PHE A 97 -1.84 -13.86 -15.01
N ASP A 98 -1.19 -13.98 -13.86
CA ASP A 98 -1.28 -15.12 -12.97
C ASP A 98 -2.06 -14.74 -11.70
N LEU A 99 -2.83 -15.70 -11.16
CA LEU A 99 -3.35 -15.65 -9.79
C LEU A 99 -2.54 -16.60 -8.92
N ALA A 100 -1.82 -16.04 -7.95
CA ALA A 100 -1.02 -16.79 -7.01
C ALA A 100 -1.68 -16.80 -5.62
N VAL A 101 -1.82 -17.99 -5.03
CA VAL A 101 -2.20 -18.19 -3.64
C VAL A 101 -1.04 -18.84 -2.92
N PHE A 102 -0.52 -18.24 -1.85
CA PHE A 102 0.61 -18.79 -1.12
C PHE A 102 0.55 -18.48 0.37
N ALA A 103 1.09 -19.40 1.16
CA ALA A 103 1.14 -19.32 2.61
C ALA A 103 2.56 -19.10 3.11
N PHE A 104 2.72 -18.29 4.15
CA PHE A 104 3.99 -17.99 4.79
C PHE A 104 3.79 -17.64 6.27
N ASP A 105 4.86 -17.76 7.04
CA ASP A 105 4.89 -17.30 8.42
C ASP A 105 5.62 -15.97 8.54
N ARG A 106 5.04 -15.04 9.29
CA ARG A 106 5.64 -13.76 9.64
C ARG A 106 5.44 -13.52 11.13
N ASP A 107 6.53 -13.26 11.84
CA ASP A 107 6.50 -12.99 13.28
C ASP A 107 5.85 -14.13 14.10
N ASN A 108 6.01 -15.38 13.63
CA ASN A 108 5.39 -16.61 14.12
C ASN A 108 3.87 -16.68 13.96
N GLU A 109 3.31 -15.87 13.09
CA GLU A 109 1.89 -15.91 12.73
C GLU A 109 1.70 -16.38 11.29
N PRO A 110 0.73 -17.28 11.04
CA PRO A 110 0.45 -17.78 9.70
C PRO A 110 -0.29 -16.73 8.87
N HIS A 111 0.18 -16.53 7.65
CA HIS A 111 -0.42 -15.60 6.70
C HIS A 111 -0.75 -16.31 5.38
N LEU A 112 -1.82 -15.86 4.75
CA LEU A 112 -2.21 -16.24 3.40
C LEU A 112 -2.14 -15.01 2.50
N CYS A 113 -1.51 -15.16 1.34
CA CYS A 113 -1.49 -14.13 0.30
C CYS A 113 -2.22 -14.62 -0.94
N VAL A 114 -3.03 -13.74 -1.50
CA VAL A 114 -3.62 -13.89 -2.84
C VAL A 114 -3.15 -12.71 -3.67
N ALA A 115 -2.52 -12.98 -4.81
CA ALA A 115 -1.92 -11.95 -5.66
C ALA A 115 -2.28 -12.14 -7.13
N LEU A 116 -2.68 -11.07 -7.80
CA LEU A 116 -2.78 -10.94 -9.24
C LEU A 116 -1.46 -10.36 -9.76
N LEU A 117 -0.82 -11.08 -10.66
CA LEU A 117 0.50 -10.78 -11.23
C LEU A 117 0.35 -10.57 -12.74
N PRO A 118 0.11 -9.31 -13.20
CA PRO A 118 -0.10 -9.05 -14.61
C PRO A 118 1.19 -9.27 -15.40
N TYR A 119 1.09 -9.92 -16.56
CA TYR A 119 2.24 -10.13 -17.41
C TYR A 119 2.79 -8.83 -17.99
N ARG A 120 4.08 -8.85 -18.26
CA ARG A 120 4.77 -7.82 -19.01
C ARG A 120 5.52 -8.44 -20.19
N GLN A 121 5.70 -7.66 -21.24
CA GLN A 121 6.61 -8.04 -22.31
C GLN A 121 8.05 -7.78 -21.86
N ALA A 122 8.93 -8.74 -22.15
CA ALA A 122 10.36 -8.58 -21.97
C ALA A 122 11.07 -9.12 -23.22
N VAL A 123 12.23 -8.55 -23.53
CA VAL A 123 13.11 -9.06 -24.56
C VAL A 123 14.26 -9.79 -23.87
N VAL A 124 14.45 -11.04 -24.20
CA VAL A 124 15.50 -11.88 -23.62
C VAL A 124 16.47 -12.34 -24.71
N HIS A 125 17.71 -12.55 -24.32
CA HIS A 125 18.69 -13.19 -25.18
C HIS A 125 18.41 -14.69 -25.22
N GLN A 126 18.33 -15.24 -26.43
CA GLN A 126 18.31 -16.66 -26.66
C GLN A 126 19.59 -17.06 -27.39
N VAL A 127 20.25 -18.10 -26.92
CA VAL A 127 21.43 -18.66 -27.51
C VAL A 127 21.09 -20.06 -28.02
N GLU A 128 21.25 -20.27 -29.30
CA GLU A 128 20.98 -21.56 -29.96
C GLU A 128 22.28 -22.11 -30.59
N SER A 129 22.53 -23.41 -30.45
CA SER A 129 23.57 -24.05 -31.19
C SER A 129 23.14 -24.22 -32.65
N THR A 130 23.98 -23.81 -33.60
CA THR A 130 23.68 -23.94 -35.02
C THR A 130 23.93 -25.36 -35.56
N GLY A 131 24.41 -26.29 -34.72
CA GLY A 131 24.78 -27.64 -35.12
C GLY A 131 26.16 -27.75 -35.79
N GLU A 132 26.81 -26.62 -36.03
CA GLU A 132 28.23 -26.58 -36.44
C GLU A 132 29.13 -26.51 -35.22
N GLU A 133 30.29 -27.17 -35.25
CA GLU A 133 31.18 -27.27 -34.10
C GLU A 133 31.59 -25.87 -33.59
N GLY A 134 31.10 -25.49 -32.43
CA GLY A 134 31.41 -24.23 -31.76
C GLY A 134 30.64 -22.99 -32.24
N ALA A 135 29.74 -23.10 -33.21
CA ALA A 135 28.95 -21.97 -33.69
C ALA A 135 27.68 -21.78 -32.88
N MET A 136 27.51 -20.58 -32.30
CA MET A 136 26.34 -20.18 -31.52
C MET A 136 25.62 -19.02 -32.20
N LEU A 137 24.32 -19.14 -32.32
CA LEU A 137 23.45 -18.06 -32.78
C LEU A 137 22.85 -17.37 -31.59
N THR A 138 23.03 -16.05 -31.51
CA THR A 138 22.37 -15.23 -30.53
C THR A 138 21.25 -14.44 -31.17
N ARG A 139 20.07 -14.48 -30.61
CA ARG A 139 18.95 -13.64 -31.05
C ARG A 139 18.23 -13.02 -29.88
N LEU A 140 17.56 -11.90 -30.12
CA LEU A 140 16.65 -11.28 -29.19
C LEU A 140 15.25 -11.81 -29.46
N GLN A 141 14.61 -12.34 -28.42
CA GLN A 141 13.26 -12.89 -28.51
C GLN A 141 12.35 -12.15 -27.51
N ALA A 142 11.16 -11.76 -27.97
CA ALA A 142 10.15 -11.20 -27.09
C ALA A 142 9.41 -12.31 -26.34
N HIS A 143 9.32 -12.17 -25.03
CA HIS A 143 8.49 -12.98 -24.14
C HIS A 143 7.35 -12.15 -23.61
N GLY A 144 6.09 -12.60 -23.82
CA GLY A 144 4.88 -11.91 -23.41
C GLY A 144 4.39 -12.26 -22.00
N THR A 145 4.92 -13.34 -21.40
CA THR A 145 4.43 -13.91 -20.12
C THR A 145 5.46 -13.79 -19.00
N VAL A 146 6.16 -12.67 -18.93
CA VAL A 146 7.15 -12.42 -17.87
C VAL A 146 6.46 -11.77 -16.68
N LEU A 147 6.67 -12.33 -15.49
CA LEU A 147 6.14 -11.77 -14.24
C LEU A 147 6.66 -10.35 -13.97
N PRO A 148 5.83 -9.47 -13.42
CA PRO A 148 6.21 -8.10 -13.14
C PRO A 148 7.15 -8.01 -11.92
N PRO A 149 7.93 -6.92 -11.76
CA PRO A 149 8.56 -6.66 -10.48
C PRO A 149 7.53 -6.61 -9.34
N PRO A 150 7.84 -7.07 -8.11
CA PRO A 150 6.88 -7.20 -7.01
C PRO A 150 6.08 -5.94 -6.68
N GLY A 151 6.64 -4.76 -6.93
CA GLY A 151 5.99 -3.47 -6.69
C GLY A 151 5.44 -2.78 -7.94
N ALA A 152 5.36 -3.48 -9.08
CA ALA A 152 4.89 -2.90 -10.33
C ALA A 152 3.43 -2.40 -10.24
N LYS A 153 3.10 -1.43 -11.10
CA LYS A 153 1.71 -1.00 -11.29
C LYS A 153 0.90 -2.18 -11.85
N GLY A 154 -0.27 -2.43 -11.25
CA GLY A 154 -1.14 -3.54 -11.63
C GLY A 154 -0.96 -4.81 -10.79
N VAL A 155 0.15 -4.98 -10.05
CA VAL A 155 0.23 -6.02 -9.01
C VAL A 155 -0.77 -5.66 -7.92
N ALA A 156 -1.76 -6.50 -7.72
CA ALA A 156 -2.85 -6.32 -6.78
C ALA A 156 -3.08 -7.61 -5.99
N GLY A 157 -3.76 -7.53 -4.86
CA GLY A 157 -4.02 -8.69 -4.03
C GLY A 157 -4.20 -8.32 -2.57
N PHE A 158 -4.27 -9.34 -1.73
CA PHE A 158 -4.36 -9.14 -0.30
C PHE A 158 -3.51 -10.15 0.47
N VAL A 159 -3.17 -9.76 1.68
CA VAL A 159 -2.55 -10.62 2.67
C VAL A 159 -3.46 -10.64 3.89
N VAL A 160 -3.81 -11.82 4.35
CA VAL A 160 -4.59 -12.01 5.57
C VAL A 160 -3.75 -12.70 6.64
N ASN A 161 -3.78 -12.16 7.84
CA ASN A 161 -3.29 -12.85 9.04
C ASN A 161 -4.35 -13.88 9.46
N LEU A 162 -3.99 -15.16 9.41
CA LEU A 162 -4.94 -16.25 9.70
C LEU A 162 -5.27 -16.39 11.20
N SER A 163 -4.50 -15.74 12.08
CA SER A 163 -4.73 -15.73 13.52
C SER A 163 -5.68 -14.62 13.96
N THR A 164 -5.56 -13.43 13.37
CA THR A 164 -6.34 -12.23 13.77
C THR A 164 -7.48 -11.91 12.81
N GLY A 165 -7.41 -12.36 11.56
CA GLY A 165 -8.35 -11.99 10.50
C GLY A 165 -8.06 -10.63 9.86
N ASP A 166 -6.97 -9.97 10.23
CA ASP A 166 -6.56 -8.70 9.64
C ASP A 166 -6.15 -8.89 8.18
N ILE A 167 -6.68 -8.02 7.32
CA ILE A 167 -6.41 -8.05 5.89
C ILE A 167 -5.66 -6.77 5.48
N ARG A 168 -4.59 -6.95 4.69
CA ARG A 168 -3.90 -5.89 3.96
C ARG A 168 -4.24 -6.04 2.49
N LEU A 169 -4.95 -5.07 1.92
CA LEU A 169 -5.49 -5.10 0.58
C LEU A 169 -4.86 -4.01 -0.28
N ARG A 170 -4.25 -4.39 -1.39
CA ARG A 170 -3.87 -3.49 -2.49
C ARG A 170 -4.68 -3.88 -3.73
N ASP A 171 -5.60 -3.01 -4.11
CA ASP A 171 -6.55 -3.33 -5.16
C ASP A 171 -6.18 -2.73 -6.53
N THR A 172 -6.85 -3.20 -7.57
CA THR A 172 -6.81 -2.63 -8.91
C THR A 172 -8.22 -2.48 -9.45
N GLN A 173 -8.44 -1.46 -10.28
CA GLN A 173 -9.73 -1.26 -10.93
C GLN A 173 -9.85 -2.16 -12.15
N VAL A 174 -10.98 -2.83 -12.27
CA VAL A 174 -11.35 -3.66 -13.42
C VAL A 174 -12.71 -3.24 -13.97
N LEU A 175 -12.86 -3.34 -15.28
CA LEU A 175 -14.15 -3.15 -15.94
C LEU A 175 -14.95 -4.45 -15.81
N THR A 176 -16.18 -4.33 -15.32
CA THR A 176 -17.14 -5.44 -15.20
C THR A 176 -18.39 -5.12 -16.01
N ASN A 177 -19.29 -6.08 -16.16
CA ASN A 177 -20.62 -5.87 -16.78
C ASN A 177 -21.50 -4.87 -16.02
N VAL A 178 -21.15 -4.49 -14.79
CA VAL A 178 -21.86 -3.50 -13.95
C VAL A 178 -21.06 -2.23 -13.71
N GLY A 179 -19.96 -2.00 -14.46
CA GLY A 179 -19.10 -0.83 -14.38
C GLY A 179 -17.73 -1.10 -13.75
N ASN A 180 -16.97 -0.03 -13.51
CA ASN A 180 -15.66 -0.14 -12.87
C ASN A 180 -15.81 -0.53 -11.40
N ARG A 181 -15.07 -1.56 -10.98
CA ARG A 181 -15.04 -2.08 -9.62
C ARG A 181 -13.60 -2.35 -9.16
N ALA A 182 -13.38 -2.22 -7.87
CA ALA A 182 -12.15 -2.73 -7.25
C ALA A 182 -12.20 -4.27 -7.29
N LEU A 183 -11.17 -4.91 -7.86
CA LEU A 183 -11.19 -6.34 -8.16
C LEU A 183 -11.40 -7.20 -6.91
N PHE A 184 -10.55 -7.06 -5.92
CA PHE A 184 -10.63 -7.89 -4.72
C PHE A 184 -11.66 -7.35 -3.72
N GLY A 185 -11.65 -6.05 -3.45
CA GLY A 185 -12.51 -5.44 -2.45
C GLY A 185 -13.99 -5.43 -2.80
N GLU A 186 -14.33 -5.19 -4.08
CA GLU A 186 -15.75 -5.08 -4.47
C GLU A 186 -16.22 -6.25 -5.32
N ALA A 187 -15.44 -6.66 -6.33
CA ALA A 187 -15.91 -7.63 -7.31
C ALA A 187 -15.84 -9.07 -6.79
N LEU A 188 -14.72 -9.48 -6.15
CA LEU A 188 -14.50 -10.86 -5.77
C LEU A 188 -14.89 -11.18 -4.33
N PHE A 189 -14.66 -10.25 -3.38
CA PHE A 189 -14.82 -10.56 -1.95
C PHE A 189 -15.81 -9.68 -1.20
N ALA A 190 -16.38 -8.65 -1.84
CA ALA A 190 -17.29 -7.69 -1.21
C ALA A 190 -16.75 -7.13 0.13
N MET A 191 -15.44 -6.92 0.20
CA MET A 191 -14.80 -6.29 1.35
C MET A 191 -15.17 -4.81 1.37
N ALA A 192 -15.53 -4.27 2.52
CA ALA A 192 -15.64 -2.82 2.70
C ALA A 192 -14.22 -2.26 2.90
N PRO A 193 -13.55 -1.70 1.87
CA PRO A 193 -12.17 -1.25 2.02
C PRO A 193 -12.13 -0.01 2.90
N THR A 194 -11.36 -0.06 3.97
CA THR A 194 -10.99 1.12 4.72
C THR A 194 -10.13 2.04 3.87
N ARG A 195 -10.03 3.29 4.27
CA ARG A 195 -9.14 4.26 3.62
C ARG A 195 -7.68 3.82 3.74
N THR A 196 -6.85 4.10 2.74
CA THR A 196 -5.40 3.97 2.88
C THR A 196 -4.90 4.91 3.98
N THR A 197 -3.76 4.63 4.61
CA THR A 197 -3.13 5.55 5.58
C THR A 197 -3.00 6.98 5.00
N LYS A 198 -2.68 7.10 3.71
CA LYS A 198 -2.59 8.40 3.03
C LYS A 198 -3.94 9.10 2.92
N GLU A 199 -4.99 8.39 2.55
CA GLU A 199 -6.37 8.92 2.48
C GLU A 199 -6.89 9.29 3.88
N ALA A 200 -6.61 8.47 4.89
CA ALA A 200 -6.96 8.75 6.28
C ALA A 200 -6.25 10.00 6.81
N VAL A 201 -4.94 10.13 6.57
CA VAL A 201 -4.17 11.34 6.92
C VAL A 201 -4.72 12.59 6.22
N ALA A 202 -5.09 12.48 4.94
CA ALA A 202 -5.69 13.60 4.21
C ALA A 202 -7.05 13.98 4.78
N ALA A 203 -7.93 13.00 5.07
CA ALA A 203 -9.24 13.23 5.65
C ALA A 203 -9.15 13.85 7.04
N VAL A 204 -8.28 13.35 7.92
CA VAL A 204 -8.04 13.94 9.25
C VAL A 204 -7.52 15.37 9.13
N THR A 205 -6.61 15.63 8.18
CA THR A 205 -6.12 17.00 7.95
C THR A 205 -7.26 17.93 7.54
N GLU A 206 -8.13 17.47 6.63
CA GLU A 206 -9.30 18.24 6.20
C GLU A 206 -10.31 18.48 7.33
N MET A 207 -10.60 17.47 8.17
CA MET A 207 -11.47 17.61 9.35
C MET A 207 -10.93 18.64 10.33
N LEU A 208 -9.62 18.61 10.60
CA LEU A 208 -8.97 19.59 11.47
C LEU A 208 -8.98 20.99 10.85
N GLU A 209 -8.87 21.11 9.52
CA GLU A 209 -9.02 22.41 8.82
C GLU A 209 -10.44 22.96 8.91
N GLN A 210 -11.45 22.10 8.83
CA GLN A 210 -12.86 22.51 8.96
C GLN A 210 -13.26 22.86 10.39
N ALA A 211 -12.63 22.22 11.37
CA ALA A 211 -12.88 22.46 12.80
C ALA A 211 -12.03 23.62 13.36
N ALA A 212 -11.07 24.13 12.60
CA ALA A 212 -10.16 25.18 13.07
C ALA A 212 -10.89 26.51 13.29
N PRO A 213 -10.53 27.26 14.34
CA PRO A 213 -11.02 28.61 14.59
C PRO A 213 -10.72 29.56 13.42
N PRO A 214 -11.59 30.58 13.16
CA PRO A 214 -11.41 31.50 12.04
C PRO A 214 -10.13 32.35 12.06
N ASP A 215 -9.52 32.48 13.24
CA ASP A 215 -8.28 33.23 13.47
C ASP A 215 -7.01 32.40 13.19
N MET A 216 -7.14 31.07 12.99
CA MET A 216 -6.02 30.20 12.63
C MET A 216 -5.92 30.03 11.11
N PRO A 217 -4.95 30.65 10.43
CA PRO A 217 -4.85 30.55 8.98
C PRO A 217 -4.38 29.15 8.55
N PRO A 218 -4.86 28.64 7.40
CA PRO A 218 -4.47 27.30 6.90
C PRO A 218 -2.97 27.11 6.72
N GLN A 219 -2.22 28.18 6.52
CA GLN A 219 -0.76 28.18 6.37
C GLN A 219 -0.04 27.80 7.68
N GLU A 220 -0.63 28.09 8.83
CA GLU A 220 -0.11 27.72 10.14
C GLU A 220 -0.66 26.36 10.60
N LEU A 221 -1.91 26.09 10.28
CA LEU A 221 -2.61 24.86 10.68
C LEU A 221 -1.99 23.60 10.06
N ARG A 222 -1.76 23.57 8.74
CA ARG A 222 -1.21 22.38 8.06
C ARG A 222 0.15 21.94 8.60
N PRO A 223 1.12 22.83 8.84
CA PRO A 223 2.37 22.46 9.49
C PRO A 223 2.16 21.94 10.93
N ALA A 224 1.25 22.57 11.71
CA ALA A 224 0.93 22.14 13.07
C ALA A 224 0.33 20.72 13.09
N VAL A 225 -0.63 20.42 12.21
CA VAL A 225 -1.24 19.09 12.06
C VAL A 225 -0.17 18.04 11.71
N LYS A 226 0.69 18.32 10.74
CA LYS A 226 1.78 17.39 10.38
C LYS A 226 2.76 17.18 11.53
N ARG A 227 3.05 18.19 12.32
CA ARG A 227 3.92 18.10 13.49
C ARG A 227 3.29 17.22 14.57
N ALA A 228 2.01 17.44 14.87
CA ALA A 228 1.28 16.64 15.83
C ALA A 228 1.15 15.16 15.40
N MET A 229 0.88 14.90 14.11
CA MET A 229 0.87 13.53 13.57
C MET A 229 2.25 12.86 13.68
N SER A 230 3.35 13.57 13.33
CA SER A 230 4.71 13.03 13.47
C SER A 230 5.02 12.66 14.92
N LYS A 231 4.68 13.52 15.85
CA LYS A 231 4.85 13.30 17.28
C LYS A 231 4.05 12.08 17.77
N SER A 232 2.78 11.95 17.35
CA SER A 232 1.95 10.79 17.69
C SER A 232 2.57 9.48 17.21
N ILE A 233 3.12 9.47 15.98
CA ILE A 233 3.83 8.29 15.43
C ILE A 233 5.10 7.97 16.22
N GLU A 234 5.89 8.98 16.60
CA GLU A 234 7.13 8.79 17.36
C GLU A 234 6.86 8.22 18.77
N GLU A 235 5.80 8.70 19.43
CA GLU A 235 5.45 8.31 20.79
C GLU A 235 4.68 6.98 20.85
N LYS A 236 3.77 6.73 19.90
CA LYS A 236 2.81 5.62 19.95
C LYS A 236 2.91 4.63 18.78
N GLY A 237 3.67 4.94 17.72
CA GLY A 237 3.73 4.15 16.49
C GLY A 237 2.49 4.25 15.60
N VAL A 238 1.50 5.07 15.98
CA VAL A 238 0.21 5.26 15.31
C VAL A 238 -0.13 6.76 15.26
N ILE A 239 -1.11 7.14 14.43
CA ILE A 239 -1.71 8.48 14.50
C ILE A 239 -2.97 8.36 15.35
N ASP A 240 -2.91 8.88 16.57
CA ASP A 240 -4.04 9.04 17.48
C ASP A 240 -4.66 10.42 17.21
N VAL A 241 -5.86 10.42 16.60
CA VAL A 241 -6.46 11.66 16.08
C VAL A 241 -6.89 12.60 17.20
N GLU A 242 -7.29 12.07 18.34
CA GLU A 242 -7.65 12.89 19.52
C GLU A 242 -6.42 13.60 20.07
N ASP A 243 -5.29 12.90 20.18
CA ASP A 243 -4.02 13.50 20.58
C ASP A 243 -3.54 14.56 19.59
N VAL A 244 -3.66 14.27 18.29
CA VAL A 244 -3.30 15.23 17.23
C VAL A 244 -4.13 16.50 17.35
N ALA A 245 -5.45 16.38 17.46
CA ALA A 245 -6.34 17.53 17.66
C ALA A 245 -5.99 18.29 18.95
N GLY A 246 -5.76 17.56 20.04
CA GLY A 246 -5.40 18.14 21.33
C GLY A 246 -4.07 18.88 21.35
N GLU A 247 -3.09 18.45 20.53
CA GLU A 247 -1.79 19.11 20.38
C GLU A 247 -1.88 20.34 19.47
N VAL A 248 -2.61 20.23 18.35
CA VAL A 248 -2.82 21.33 17.39
C VAL A 248 -3.53 22.52 18.04
N PHE A 249 -4.57 22.24 18.81
CA PHE A 249 -5.42 23.26 19.45
C PHE A 249 -5.12 23.42 20.95
N ARG A 250 -3.89 23.11 21.37
CA ARG A 250 -3.49 23.13 22.79
C ARG A 250 -3.82 24.42 23.52
N SER A 251 -3.65 25.56 22.86
CA SER A 251 -3.84 26.90 23.46
C SER A 251 -5.24 27.48 23.20
N ASP A 252 -6.10 26.73 22.48
CA ASP A 252 -7.42 27.20 22.13
C ASP A 252 -8.41 27.01 23.31
N PRO A 253 -9.19 28.02 23.66
CA PRO A 253 -10.20 27.89 24.72
C PRO A 253 -11.34 26.93 24.35
N GLU A 254 -11.61 26.70 23.06
CA GLU A 254 -12.63 25.78 22.56
C GLU A 254 -12.08 24.39 22.21
N ARG A 255 -10.86 24.07 22.64
CA ARG A 255 -10.16 22.82 22.32
C ARG A 255 -11.03 21.56 22.48
N GLU A 256 -11.76 21.45 23.63
CA GLU A 256 -12.58 20.28 23.90
C GLU A 256 -13.75 20.16 22.90
N ALA A 257 -14.37 21.28 22.54
CA ALA A 257 -15.44 21.31 21.55
C ALA A 257 -14.93 20.93 20.15
N ILE A 258 -13.73 21.37 19.79
CA ILE A 258 -13.06 21.01 18.53
C ILE A 258 -12.77 19.50 18.49
N ILE A 259 -12.21 18.93 19.55
CA ILE A 259 -11.94 17.50 19.66
C ILE A 259 -13.23 16.68 19.50
N GLU A 260 -14.31 17.10 20.18
CA GLU A 260 -15.61 16.44 20.07
C GLU A 260 -16.20 16.53 18.66
N GLN A 261 -16.06 17.69 18.00
CA GLN A 261 -16.49 17.88 16.61
C GLN A 261 -15.74 16.95 15.65
N VAL A 262 -14.40 16.89 15.75
CA VAL A 262 -13.57 16.00 14.95
C VAL A 262 -13.96 14.54 15.20
N GLY A 263 -14.13 14.12 16.45
CA GLY A 263 -14.57 12.78 16.80
C GLY A 263 -15.95 12.42 16.25
N ARG A 264 -16.86 13.39 16.11
CA ARG A 264 -18.16 13.21 15.46
C ARG A 264 -18.03 13.02 13.96
N GLN A 265 -17.26 13.87 13.28
CA GLN A 265 -16.98 13.77 11.84
C GLN A 265 -16.30 12.43 11.50
N MET A 266 -15.37 11.97 12.33
CA MET A 266 -14.73 10.66 12.16
C MET A 266 -15.74 9.51 12.17
N ARG A 267 -16.70 9.52 13.11
CA ARG A 267 -17.76 8.52 13.16
C ARG A 267 -18.68 8.57 11.93
N GLU A 268 -19.02 9.77 11.46
CA GLU A 268 -19.84 9.96 10.25
C GLU A 268 -19.13 9.46 8.99
N GLU A 269 -17.81 9.59 8.92
CA GLU A 269 -16.99 9.14 7.80
C GLU A 269 -16.42 7.72 7.97
N ALA A 270 -16.82 6.99 9.01
CA ALA A 270 -16.31 5.65 9.34
C ALA A 270 -14.78 5.59 9.39
N LEU A 271 -14.14 6.62 9.98
CA LEU A 271 -12.72 6.67 10.24
C LEU A 271 -12.40 6.16 11.65
N GLU A 272 -11.39 5.29 11.74
CA GLU A 272 -10.87 4.82 13.02
C GLU A 272 -10.20 5.96 13.80
N PRO A 273 -10.40 6.07 15.12
CA PRO A 273 -9.76 7.10 15.95
C PRO A 273 -8.25 6.96 16.03
N VAL A 274 -7.76 5.74 15.80
CA VAL A 274 -6.33 5.40 15.76
C VAL A 274 -5.99 4.85 14.39
N ILE A 275 -5.13 5.55 13.66
CA ILE A 275 -4.72 5.17 12.31
C ILE A 275 -3.36 4.47 12.39
N PRO A 276 -3.28 3.17 12.06
CA PRO A 276 -2.01 2.46 12.02
C PRO A 276 -1.12 2.99 10.89
N VAL A 277 0.15 3.27 11.19
CA VAL A 277 1.10 3.80 10.21
C VAL A 277 2.22 2.80 9.99
N GLU A 278 1.97 1.81 9.15
CA GLU A 278 2.98 0.81 8.78
C GLU A 278 3.84 1.25 7.58
N ASN A 279 3.39 2.28 6.86
CA ASN A 279 4.04 2.73 5.65
C ASN A 279 5.19 3.71 5.96
N ARG A 280 6.44 3.22 5.84
CA ARG A 280 7.66 4.02 6.06
C ARG A 280 7.72 5.29 5.20
N ARG A 281 7.05 5.32 4.03
CA ARG A 281 7.03 6.51 3.19
C ARG A 281 6.10 7.58 3.74
N VAL A 282 4.95 7.20 4.29
CA VAL A 282 4.03 8.14 4.96
C VAL A 282 4.73 8.75 6.16
N VAL A 283 5.39 7.93 6.97
CA VAL A 283 6.22 8.41 8.10
C VAL A 283 7.26 9.40 7.59
N ALA A 284 8.03 9.02 6.57
CA ALA A 284 9.07 9.90 6.01
C ALA A 284 8.51 11.21 5.41
N GLN A 285 7.29 11.19 4.85
CA GLN A 285 6.62 12.40 4.35
C GLN A 285 6.14 13.32 5.48
N LEU A 286 5.65 12.76 6.57
CA LEU A 286 5.25 13.53 7.75
C LEU A 286 6.47 14.10 8.49
N GLN A 287 7.60 13.39 8.48
CA GLN A 287 8.87 13.80 9.08
C GLN A 287 9.69 14.78 8.22
N ARG A 288 9.21 15.15 7.02
CA ARG A 288 9.90 16.08 6.13
C ARG A 288 9.08 17.34 5.90
N VAL A 289 9.75 18.46 5.90
CA VAL A 289 9.21 19.76 5.46
C VAL A 289 9.65 20.01 4.03
N LYS A 290 8.69 20.29 3.14
CA LYS A 290 8.97 20.70 1.76
C LYS A 290 8.53 22.14 1.59
N ILE A 291 9.49 23.00 1.28
CA ILE A 291 9.29 24.42 0.98
C ILE A 291 9.49 24.61 -0.51
N ARG A 292 8.58 25.30 -1.15
CA ARG A 292 8.70 25.68 -2.56
C ARG A 292 8.55 27.17 -2.68
N THR A 293 9.53 27.81 -3.31
CA THR A 293 9.52 29.23 -3.58
C THR A 293 8.87 29.54 -4.92
N ASP A 294 8.44 30.78 -5.12
CA ASP A 294 7.83 31.28 -6.36
C ASP A 294 8.82 31.26 -7.55
N ASN A 295 10.10 31.42 -7.28
CA ASN A 295 11.17 31.33 -8.29
C ASN A 295 11.59 29.88 -8.62
N GLY A 296 10.85 28.87 -8.13
CA GLY A 296 11.02 27.45 -8.51
C GLY A 296 12.00 26.66 -7.66
N VAL A 297 12.63 27.24 -6.62
CA VAL A 297 13.48 26.49 -5.70
C VAL A 297 12.63 25.59 -4.83
N SER A 298 13.04 24.33 -4.67
CA SER A 298 12.39 23.36 -3.79
C SER A 298 13.39 22.84 -2.77
N ILE A 299 13.11 23.05 -1.50
CA ILE A 299 13.94 22.62 -0.38
C ILE A 299 13.16 21.53 0.37
N THR A 300 13.81 20.40 0.61
CA THR A 300 13.23 19.32 1.44
C THR A 300 14.22 19.01 2.55
N LEU A 301 13.78 19.12 3.79
CA LEU A 301 14.61 18.91 4.97
C LEU A 301 13.87 18.04 6.01
N PRO A 302 14.62 17.35 6.88
CA PRO A 302 14.04 16.72 8.05
C PRO A 302 13.31 17.75 8.92
N ARG A 303 12.20 17.34 9.53
CA ARG A 303 11.40 18.24 10.37
C ARG A 303 12.20 18.77 11.58
N GLU A 304 12.97 17.89 12.22
CA GLU A 304 13.84 18.26 13.34
C GLU A 304 14.76 19.46 12.98
N LEU A 305 15.25 19.46 11.74
CA LEU A 305 16.08 20.57 11.24
C LEU A 305 15.26 21.81 10.93
N ALA A 306 14.01 21.64 10.44
CA ALA A 306 13.11 22.74 10.12
C ALA A 306 12.59 23.46 11.38
N ASP A 307 12.45 22.73 12.49
CA ASP A 307 11.97 23.23 13.76
C ASP A 307 13.11 23.80 14.65
N ASP A 308 14.39 23.59 14.27
CA ASP A 308 15.56 24.17 14.93
C ASP A 308 15.92 25.54 14.31
N GLU A 309 15.48 26.64 14.94
CA GLU A 309 15.76 28.00 14.51
C GLU A 309 17.27 28.33 14.36
N SER A 310 18.13 27.57 15.04
CA SER A 310 19.58 27.72 14.92
C SER A 310 20.16 27.10 13.64
N SER A 311 19.44 26.17 13.03
CA SER A 311 19.83 25.43 11.83
C SER A 311 19.03 25.86 10.59
N PHE A 312 17.79 26.30 10.76
CA PHE A 312 16.91 26.74 9.68
C PHE A 312 16.09 27.96 10.09
N ALA A 313 16.13 29.02 9.28
CA ALA A 313 15.34 30.23 9.50
C ALA A 313 14.70 30.74 8.21
N VAL A 314 13.47 31.23 8.33
CA VAL A 314 12.75 31.98 7.29
C VAL A 314 12.65 33.42 7.76
N VAL A 315 13.24 34.33 7.06
CA VAL A 315 13.33 35.76 7.44
C VAL A 315 12.57 36.60 6.42
N ASN A 316 11.62 37.38 6.87
CA ASN A 316 10.95 38.40 6.08
C ASN A 316 11.86 39.64 6.03
N ASN A 317 12.27 40.08 4.84
CA ASN A 317 13.09 41.25 4.64
C ASN A 317 12.23 42.53 4.53
N ASP A 318 12.81 43.66 4.82
CA ASP A 318 12.12 44.97 4.78
C ASP A 318 11.63 45.36 3.38
N ASP A 319 12.20 44.76 2.32
CA ASP A 319 11.83 44.98 0.93
C ASP A 319 10.66 44.06 0.46
N GLY A 320 10.07 43.27 1.38
CA GLY A 320 8.98 42.34 1.13
C GLY A 320 9.42 41.02 0.54
N THR A 321 10.72 40.76 0.41
CA THR A 321 11.25 39.45 0.01
C THR A 321 11.41 38.52 1.22
N ILE A 322 11.55 37.21 0.95
CA ILE A 322 11.80 36.21 1.98
C ILE A 322 13.17 35.57 1.77
N SER A 323 13.97 35.55 2.82
CA SER A 323 15.24 34.83 2.86
C SER A 323 15.10 33.51 3.59
N ILE A 324 15.64 32.43 3.02
CA ILE A 324 15.76 31.13 3.65
C ILE A 324 17.24 30.91 4.00
N ILE A 325 17.49 30.69 5.28
CA ILE A 325 18.85 30.52 5.82
C ILE A 325 18.98 29.11 6.36
N ILE A 326 19.98 28.38 5.84
CA ILE A 326 20.38 27.06 6.36
C ILE A 326 21.76 27.23 6.98
N SER A 327 21.84 27.02 8.28
CA SER A 327 23.07 27.23 9.07
C SER A 327 23.69 25.88 9.44
N ARG A 328 24.95 25.91 9.93
CA ARG A 328 25.69 24.71 10.41
C ARG A 328 25.95 23.64 9.36
N VAL A 329 25.93 24.00 8.09
CA VAL A 329 26.31 23.11 6.99
C VAL A 329 27.82 22.94 6.95
N GLN A 330 28.31 21.70 7.13
CA GLN A 330 29.76 21.42 7.11
C GLN A 330 30.29 21.15 5.69
N THR A 331 29.47 20.58 4.82
CA THR A 331 29.86 20.21 3.45
C THR A 331 28.74 20.47 2.47
N LEU A 332 29.03 21.00 1.30
CA LEU A 332 28.13 21.16 0.17
C LEU A 332 28.65 20.30 -0.98
N LYS A 333 27.78 19.42 -1.52
CA LYS A 333 28.08 18.68 -2.75
C LYS A 333 27.10 19.13 -3.81
N THR A 334 27.60 19.45 -4.99
CA THR A 334 26.82 19.62 -6.22
C THR A 334 26.83 18.32 -6.97
N GLU A 335 25.62 17.79 -7.31
CA GLU A 335 25.43 16.63 -8.18
C GLU A 335 25.30 17.08 -9.65
#